data_06bc76f2f18b9669697b1f96391c8cae
#
_entry.id   06bc76f2f18b9669697b1f96391c8cae
#
_cell.length_a   1.000
_cell.length_b   1.000
_cell.length_c   1.000
_cell.angle_alpha   90.00
_cell.angle_beta   90.00
_cell.angle_gamma   90.00
#
_symmetry.space_group_name_H-M   'P 1'
#
loop_
_entity.id
_entity.type
_entity.pdbx_description
1 polymer ?
#
loop_
_entity_poly.entity_id
_entity_poly.type
_entity_poly.pdbx_seq_one_letter_code
_entity_poly.pdbx_strand_id
1 'polypeptide(L)'
;MPAKVKATKEMIIDAAFAVARETGAENINARTVSERLNCSTQPVMYHFATIEALKRAVYEKADLYHSEYLMNIENRQKGAMLGIGMNYIRFAIEEPHLFRFLFQSDFFNGSTLLELIDAEELTPVLSAMQKALNVDINQTKKIFLT
;
A
#
# COMPACT_ATOMS: atom_id res chain seq x y z
N MET A 1 -15.54 -29.94 21.55
CA MET A 1 -14.45 -29.25 20.79
C MET A 1 -14.99 -27.99 20.16
N PRO A 2 -14.37 -26.84 20.41
CA PRO A 2 -14.76 -25.67 19.67
C PRO A 2 -14.53 -25.96 18.17
N ALA A 3 -15.52 -25.62 17.35
CA ALA A 3 -15.37 -25.73 15.92
C ALA A 3 -14.15 -24.91 15.49
N LYS A 4 -13.27 -25.52 14.70
CA LYS A 4 -12.15 -24.77 14.12
C LYS A 4 -12.73 -23.65 13.29
N VAL A 5 -12.33 -22.42 13.58
CA VAL A 5 -12.71 -21.29 12.76
C VAL A 5 -12.14 -21.54 11.37
N LYS A 6 -13.02 -21.67 10.40
CA LYS A 6 -12.61 -21.91 9.03
C LYS A 6 -11.97 -20.64 8.48
N ALA A 7 -10.70 -20.72 8.11
CA ALA A 7 -10.01 -19.57 7.53
C ALA A 7 -10.60 -19.26 6.15
N THR A 8 -11.25 -18.11 6.05
CA THR A 8 -11.82 -17.65 4.79
C THR A 8 -10.76 -16.99 3.92
N LYS A 9 -11.05 -16.86 2.64
CA LYS A 9 -10.17 -16.15 1.70
C LYS A 9 -9.85 -14.75 2.19
N GLU A 10 -10.86 -14.03 2.69
CA GLU A 10 -10.71 -12.67 3.21
C GLU A 10 -9.83 -12.61 4.45
N MET A 11 -9.98 -13.56 5.36
CA MET A 11 -9.13 -13.66 6.55
C MET A 11 -7.67 -13.89 6.17
N ILE A 12 -7.44 -14.69 5.13
CA ILE A 12 -6.09 -14.97 4.62
C ILE A 12 -5.48 -13.70 4.01
N ILE A 13 -6.25 -12.97 3.21
CA ILE A 13 -5.80 -11.70 2.63
C ILE A 13 -5.50 -10.68 3.74
N ASP A 14 -6.36 -10.57 4.74
CA ASP A 14 -6.16 -9.64 5.85
C ASP A 14 -4.90 -9.98 6.65
N ALA A 15 -4.67 -11.26 6.91
CA ALA A 15 -3.46 -11.71 7.61
C ALA A 15 -2.21 -11.43 6.79
N ALA A 16 -2.24 -11.72 5.50
CA ALA A 16 -1.13 -11.45 4.60
C ALA A 16 -0.87 -9.95 4.46
N PHE A 17 -1.91 -9.15 4.41
CA PHE A 17 -1.80 -7.68 4.40
C PHE A 17 -1.10 -7.18 5.66
N ALA A 18 -1.45 -7.72 6.82
CA ALA A 18 -0.80 -7.37 8.07
C ALA A 18 0.68 -7.75 8.07
N VAL A 19 1.04 -8.91 7.51
CA VAL A 19 2.44 -9.30 7.35
C VAL A 19 3.17 -8.29 6.45
N ALA A 20 2.59 -7.94 5.31
CA ALA A 20 3.18 -6.96 4.38
C ALA A 20 3.41 -5.62 5.07
N ARG A 21 2.45 -5.17 5.84
CA ARG A 21 2.49 -3.88 6.53
C ARG A 21 3.55 -3.84 7.62
N GLU A 22 3.67 -4.91 8.38
CA GLU A 22 4.57 -4.96 9.55
C GLU A 22 6.01 -5.31 9.19
N THR A 23 6.22 -6.21 8.22
CA THR A 23 7.56 -6.75 7.95
C THR A 23 7.97 -6.68 6.48
N GLY A 24 7.03 -6.45 5.57
CA GLY A 24 7.29 -6.37 4.14
C GLY A 24 6.61 -7.50 3.38
N ALA A 25 6.27 -7.21 2.12
CA ALA A 25 5.56 -8.17 1.25
C ALA A 25 6.41 -9.40 0.93
N GLU A 26 7.74 -9.29 0.98
CA GLU A 26 8.66 -10.39 0.79
C GLU A 26 8.49 -11.49 1.86
N ASN A 27 7.90 -11.16 2.99
CA ASN A 27 7.66 -12.09 4.09
C ASN A 27 6.28 -12.76 4.02
N ILE A 28 5.49 -12.48 2.99
CA ILE A 28 4.23 -13.17 2.75
C ILE A 28 4.53 -14.57 2.22
N ASN A 29 4.21 -15.58 3.02
CA ASN A 29 4.27 -16.98 2.60
C ASN A 29 3.21 -17.78 3.38
N ALA A 30 3.00 -19.04 2.99
CA ALA A 30 1.96 -19.85 3.61
C ALA A 30 2.17 -19.98 5.13
N ARG A 31 3.41 -20.09 5.56
CA ARG A 31 3.77 -20.26 6.96
C ARG A 31 3.48 -19.00 7.79
N THR A 32 3.95 -17.83 7.35
CA THR A 32 3.76 -16.58 8.10
C THR A 32 2.29 -16.22 8.22
N VAL A 33 1.53 -16.43 7.15
CA VAL A 33 0.09 -16.15 7.13
C VAL A 33 -0.65 -17.13 8.02
N SER A 34 -0.34 -18.43 7.95
CA SER A 34 -1.00 -19.44 8.78
C SER A 34 -0.68 -19.28 10.25
N GLU A 35 0.55 -18.92 10.60
CA GLU A 35 0.93 -18.62 11.98
C GLU A 35 0.09 -17.47 12.53
N ARG A 36 -0.10 -16.43 11.75
CA ARG A 36 -0.89 -15.27 12.16
C ARG A 36 -2.37 -15.61 12.35
N LEU A 37 -2.88 -16.55 11.58
CA LEU A 37 -4.26 -17.04 11.70
C LEU A 37 -4.41 -18.16 12.71
N ASN A 38 -3.30 -18.62 13.27
CA ASN A 38 -3.27 -19.75 14.18
C ASN A 38 -3.93 -21.00 13.59
N CYS A 39 -3.57 -21.31 12.34
CA CYS A 39 -4.09 -22.45 11.60
C CYS A 39 -2.94 -23.14 10.85
N SER A 40 -3.25 -24.26 10.18
CA SER A 40 -2.28 -24.92 9.31
C SER A 40 -2.14 -24.17 7.99
N THR A 41 -1.17 -24.56 7.16
CA THR A 41 -0.96 -23.96 5.84
C THR A 41 -2.01 -24.39 4.81
N GLN A 42 -2.78 -25.44 5.09
CA GLN A 42 -3.76 -25.97 4.14
C GLN A 42 -4.80 -24.95 3.66
N PRO A 43 -5.46 -24.17 4.56
CA PRO A 43 -6.44 -23.19 4.09
C PRO A 43 -5.82 -22.13 3.18
N VAL A 44 -4.58 -21.71 3.47
CA VAL A 44 -3.89 -20.73 2.65
C VAL A 44 -3.70 -21.27 1.24
N MET A 45 -3.18 -22.49 1.12
CA MET A 45 -2.91 -23.12 -0.17
C MET A 45 -4.20 -23.54 -0.88
N TYR A 46 -5.26 -23.78 -0.14
CA TYR A 46 -6.57 -24.07 -0.74
C TYR A 46 -7.14 -22.86 -1.47
N HIS A 47 -7.08 -21.69 -0.84
CA HIS A 47 -7.63 -20.47 -1.42
C HIS A 47 -6.70 -19.80 -2.43
N PHE A 48 -5.40 -19.98 -2.29
CA PHE A 48 -4.40 -19.41 -3.19
C PHE A 48 -3.43 -20.49 -3.65
N ALA A 49 -3.56 -20.86 -4.91
CA ALA A 49 -2.73 -21.93 -5.50
C ALA A 49 -1.23 -21.55 -5.48
N THR A 50 -0.92 -20.25 -5.55
CA THR A 50 0.46 -19.74 -5.51
C THR A 50 0.54 -18.58 -4.55
N ILE A 51 1.75 -18.35 -4.03
CA ILE A 51 2.02 -17.18 -3.18
C ILE A 51 1.92 -15.90 -3.98
N GLU A 52 2.23 -15.93 -5.26
CA GLU A 52 2.08 -14.76 -6.13
C GLU A 52 0.61 -14.33 -6.26
N ALA A 53 -0.31 -15.29 -6.34
CA ALA A 53 -1.74 -15.00 -6.37
C ALA A 53 -2.19 -14.32 -5.08
N LEU A 54 -1.69 -14.80 -3.93
CA LEU A 54 -1.96 -14.16 -2.64
C LEU A 54 -1.37 -12.75 -2.58
N LYS A 55 -0.12 -12.58 -3.00
CA LYS A 55 0.53 -11.27 -3.03
C LYS A 55 -0.20 -10.28 -3.92
N ARG A 56 -0.73 -10.74 -5.05
CA ARG A 56 -1.52 -9.89 -5.94
C ARG A 56 -2.81 -9.41 -5.26
N ALA A 57 -3.49 -10.29 -4.56
CA ALA A 57 -4.68 -9.92 -3.80
C ALA A 57 -4.35 -8.91 -2.69
N VAL A 58 -3.21 -9.11 -2.02
CA VAL A 58 -2.72 -8.17 -1.00
C VAL A 58 -2.34 -6.82 -1.64
N TYR A 59 -1.74 -6.85 -2.82
CA TYR A 59 -1.39 -5.63 -3.57
C TYR A 59 -2.65 -4.80 -3.87
N GLU A 60 -3.70 -5.45 -4.35
CA GLU A 60 -4.97 -4.78 -4.63
C GLU A 60 -5.57 -4.16 -3.35
N LYS A 61 -5.51 -4.90 -2.24
CA LYS A 61 -5.96 -4.39 -0.95
C LYS A 61 -5.11 -3.20 -0.47
N ALA A 62 -3.80 -3.29 -0.65
CA ALA A 62 -2.88 -2.20 -0.29
C ALA A 62 -3.11 -0.96 -1.15
N ASP A 63 -3.40 -1.14 -2.43
CA ASP A 63 -3.71 -0.05 -3.34
C ASP A 63 -5.00 0.67 -2.91
N LEU A 64 -6.03 -0.08 -2.57
CA LEU A 64 -7.27 0.49 -2.05
C LEU A 64 -7.03 1.22 -0.73
N TYR A 65 -6.29 0.63 0.18
CA TYR A 65 -5.92 1.25 1.46
C TYR A 65 -5.19 2.57 1.24
N HIS A 66 -4.24 2.57 0.30
CA HIS A 66 -3.49 3.78 -0.06
C HIS A 66 -4.42 4.86 -0.61
N SER A 67 -5.33 4.49 -1.52
CA SER A 67 -6.29 5.44 -2.10
C SER A 67 -7.17 6.06 -1.02
N GLU A 68 -7.69 5.26 -0.12
CA GLU A 68 -8.50 5.74 1.00
C GLU A 68 -7.69 6.65 1.93
N TYR A 69 -6.45 6.29 2.19
CA TYR A 69 -5.52 7.09 3.00
C TYR A 69 -5.31 8.48 2.37
N LEU A 70 -5.08 8.52 1.05
CA LEU A 70 -4.87 9.77 0.33
C LEU A 70 -6.09 10.68 0.40
N MET A 71 -7.28 10.10 0.32
CA MET A 71 -8.54 10.84 0.29
C MET A 71 -9.04 11.24 1.68
N ASN A 72 -8.39 10.77 2.74
CA ASN A 72 -8.74 11.13 4.12
C ASN A 72 -8.11 12.48 4.48
N ILE A 73 -8.78 13.55 4.08
CA ILE A 73 -8.30 14.92 4.23
C ILE A 73 -8.98 15.54 5.46
N GLU A 74 -8.18 15.80 6.50
CA GLU A 74 -8.68 16.35 7.76
C GLU A 74 -9.02 17.85 7.67
N ASN A 75 -8.34 18.58 6.81
CA ASN A 75 -8.52 20.03 6.72
C ASN A 75 -8.73 20.49 5.29
N ARG A 76 -10.00 20.47 4.85
CA ARG A 76 -10.38 20.88 3.51
C ARG A 76 -10.21 22.37 3.24
N GLN A 77 -10.01 23.19 4.26
CA GLN A 77 -9.83 24.65 4.12
C GLN A 77 -8.53 25.02 3.44
N LYS A 78 -7.52 24.14 3.48
CA LYS A 78 -6.22 24.38 2.84
C LYS A 78 -6.11 23.86 1.41
N GLY A 79 -7.22 23.33 0.88
CA GLY A 79 -7.26 22.77 -0.48
C GLY A 79 -7.07 21.25 -0.49
N ALA A 80 -7.98 20.58 -1.19
CA ALA A 80 -8.00 19.11 -1.26
C ALA A 80 -6.72 18.56 -1.90
N MET A 81 -6.20 19.23 -2.94
CA MET A 81 -5.01 18.77 -3.65
C MET A 81 -3.75 18.80 -2.77
N LEU A 82 -3.60 19.86 -1.97
CA LEU A 82 -2.49 19.92 -1.01
C LEU A 82 -2.61 18.82 0.05
N GLY A 83 -3.81 18.57 0.53
CA GLY A 83 -4.09 17.49 1.50
C GLY A 83 -3.69 16.13 0.95
N ILE A 84 -4.07 15.84 -0.29
CA ILE A 84 -3.70 14.60 -0.97
C ILE A 84 -2.17 14.48 -1.07
N GLY A 85 -1.50 15.54 -1.51
CA GLY A 85 -0.05 15.56 -1.63
C GLY A 85 0.67 15.32 -0.31
N MET A 86 0.20 15.96 0.76
CA MET A 86 0.75 15.74 2.10
C MET A 86 0.52 14.33 2.59
N ASN A 87 -0.63 13.74 2.26
CA ASN A 87 -0.92 12.35 2.61
C ASN A 87 -0.02 11.35 1.88
N TYR A 88 0.41 11.64 0.65
CA TYR A 88 1.40 10.82 -0.04
C TYR A 88 2.69 10.72 0.77
N ILE A 89 3.20 11.85 1.23
CA ILE A 89 4.43 11.87 2.02
C ILE A 89 4.24 11.17 3.35
N ARG A 90 3.14 11.45 4.01
CA ARG A 90 2.82 10.83 5.30
C ARG A 90 2.73 9.32 5.18
N PHE A 91 2.10 8.81 4.13
CA PHE A 91 1.99 7.39 3.88
C PHE A 91 3.37 6.74 3.72
N ALA A 92 4.28 7.35 2.96
CA ALA A 92 5.63 6.83 2.78
C ALA A 92 6.39 6.75 4.12
N ILE A 93 6.15 7.69 5.01
CA ILE A 93 6.80 7.74 6.33
C ILE A 93 6.17 6.74 7.30
N GLU A 94 4.85 6.67 7.36
CA GLU A 94 4.12 5.84 8.31
C GLU A 94 3.99 4.38 7.86
N GLU A 95 3.97 4.13 6.55
CA GLU A 95 3.76 2.81 5.96
C GLU A 95 4.87 2.49 4.94
N PRO A 96 6.15 2.44 5.39
CA PRO A 96 7.27 2.27 4.45
C PRO A 96 7.25 0.92 3.74
N HIS A 97 6.79 -0.14 4.38
CA HIS A 97 6.72 -1.46 3.75
C HIS A 97 5.65 -1.52 2.67
N LEU A 98 4.49 -0.92 2.93
CA LEU A 98 3.42 -0.83 1.92
C LEU A 98 3.83 0.08 0.78
N PHE A 99 4.50 1.19 1.06
CA PHE A 99 5.01 2.09 0.04
C PHE A 99 5.94 1.36 -0.93
N ARG A 100 6.89 0.58 -0.40
CA ARG A 100 7.79 -0.21 -1.24
C ARG A 100 7.04 -1.26 -2.06
N PHE A 101 6.09 -1.93 -1.43
CA PHE A 101 5.29 -2.94 -2.12
C PHE A 101 4.51 -2.35 -3.27
N LEU A 102 3.86 -1.20 -3.04
CA LEU A 102 3.04 -0.55 -4.05
C LEU A 102 3.85 0.04 -5.20
N PHE A 103 5.03 0.60 -4.92
CA PHE A 103 5.72 1.44 -5.90
C PHE A 103 7.10 0.92 -6.31
N GLN A 104 7.65 -0.05 -5.62
CA GLN A 104 8.99 -0.58 -5.90
C GLN A 104 9.02 -2.09 -6.15
N SER A 105 7.87 -2.76 -6.12
CA SER A 105 7.81 -4.21 -6.36
C SER A 105 7.52 -4.51 -7.82
N ASP A 106 7.68 -5.79 -8.18
CA ASP A 106 7.38 -6.28 -9.53
C ASP A 106 5.87 -6.20 -9.87
N PHE A 107 5.01 -6.00 -8.88
CA PHE A 107 3.58 -5.82 -9.08
C PHE A 107 3.22 -4.43 -9.60
N PHE A 108 4.12 -3.46 -9.42
CA PHE A 108 3.90 -2.09 -9.88
C PHE A 108 4.12 -2.01 -11.39
N ASN A 109 3.11 -1.58 -12.13
CA ASN A 109 3.22 -1.42 -13.59
C ASN A 109 3.60 -0.02 -14.04
N GLY A 110 3.72 0.92 -13.12
CA GLY A 110 4.26 2.25 -13.34
C GLY A 110 3.35 3.24 -14.04
N SER A 111 2.30 2.79 -14.72
CA SER A 111 1.51 3.65 -15.58
C SER A 111 0.71 4.70 -14.83
N THR A 112 -0.01 4.30 -13.81
CA THR A 112 -0.99 5.19 -13.15
C THR A 112 -0.32 6.29 -12.34
N LEU A 113 0.69 5.94 -11.53
CA LEU A 113 1.35 6.92 -10.67
C LEU A 113 2.19 7.90 -11.48
N LEU A 114 2.91 7.42 -12.49
CA LEU A 114 3.69 8.30 -13.37
C LEU A 114 2.79 9.26 -14.13
N GLU A 115 1.68 8.78 -14.65
CA GLU A 115 0.68 9.63 -15.31
C GLU A 115 0.15 10.68 -14.37
N LEU A 116 -0.15 10.32 -13.11
CA LEU A 116 -0.62 11.27 -12.11
C LEU A 116 0.44 12.32 -11.75
N ILE A 117 1.70 11.90 -11.60
CA ILE A 117 2.79 12.80 -11.21
C ILE A 117 3.12 13.77 -12.35
N ASP A 118 3.03 13.31 -13.59
CA ASP A 118 3.32 14.13 -14.76
C ASP A 118 2.09 14.92 -15.28
N ALA A 119 0.91 14.68 -14.70
CA ALA A 119 -0.28 15.43 -15.06
C ALA A 119 -0.15 16.90 -14.65
N GLU A 120 -0.55 17.80 -15.53
CA GLU A 120 -0.56 19.25 -15.25
C GLU A 120 -1.33 19.57 -13.98
N GLU A 121 -2.35 18.80 -13.68
CA GLU A 121 -3.19 18.94 -12.50
C GLU A 121 -2.41 18.79 -11.18
N LEU A 122 -1.31 18.02 -11.20
CA LEU A 122 -0.48 17.81 -10.03
C LEU A 122 0.67 18.80 -9.88
N THR A 123 0.95 19.59 -10.91
CA THR A 123 2.00 20.60 -10.84
C THR A 123 1.82 21.58 -9.68
N PRO A 124 0.61 22.12 -9.41
CA PRO A 124 0.40 22.98 -8.25
C PRO A 124 0.66 22.26 -6.93
N VAL A 125 0.31 20.97 -6.84
CA VAL A 125 0.53 20.15 -5.63
C VAL A 125 2.02 19.98 -5.40
N LEU A 126 2.77 19.60 -6.44
CA LEU A 126 4.22 19.44 -6.35
C LEU A 126 4.91 20.75 -5.95
N SER A 127 4.46 21.88 -6.51
CA SER A 127 4.98 23.20 -6.17
C SER A 127 4.70 23.57 -4.72
N ALA A 128 3.49 23.29 -4.24
CA ALA A 128 3.12 23.55 -2.85
C ALA A 128 3.92 22.69 -1.89
N MET A 129 4.15 21.43 -2.24
CA MET A 129 4.95 20.50 -1.45
C MET A 129 6.43 20.94 -1.43
N GLN A 130 6.95 21.40 -2.55
CA GLN A 130 8.29 21.95 -2.65
C GLN A 130 8.49 23.10 -1.65
N LYS A 131 7.54 24.02 -1.59
CA LYS A 131 7.57 25.13 -0.65
C LYS A 131 7.45 24.65 0.79
N ALA A 132 6.55 23.73 1.07
CA ALA A 132 6.29 23.24 2.41
C ALA A 132 7.47 22.45 2.98
N LEU A 133 8.17 21.70 2.14
CA LEU A 133 9.26 20.83 2.55
C LEU A 133 10.64 21.43 2.29
N ASN A 134 10.69 22.57 1.61
CA ASN A 134 11.94 23.21 1.21
C ASN A 134 12.86 22.28 0.41
N VAL A 135 12.26 21.49 -0.48
CA VAL A 135 12.95 20.58 -1.40
C VAL A 135 12.61 20.95 -2.84
N ASP A 136 13.46 20.58 -3.79
CA ASP A 136 13.15 20.82 -5.20
C ASP A 136 12.12 19.82 -5.74
N ILE A 137 11.54 20.14 -6.91
CA ILE A 137 10.48 19.32 -7.48
C ILE A 137 10.95 17.92 -7.87
N ASN A 138 12.21 17.76 -8.24
CA ASN A 138 12.78 16.45 -8.56
C ASN A 138 12.92 15.59 -7.31
N GLN A 139 13.31 16.18 -6.20
CA GLN A 139 13.35 15.48 -4.92
C GLN A 139 11.94 15.08 -4.46
N THR A 140 10.96 15.95 -4.68
CA THR A 140 9.57 15.65 -4.37
C THR A 140 9.06 14.46 -5.19
N LYS A 141 9.36 14.44 -6.50
CA LYS A 141 9.01 13.31 -7.37
C LYS A 141 9.69 12.01 -6.92
N LYS A 142 10.92 12.08 -6.45
CA LYS A 142 11.63 10.91 -5.91
C LYS A 142 10.93 10.32 -4.70
N ILE A 143 10.37 11.15 -3.82
CA ILE A 143 9.62 10.67 -2.67
C ILE A 143 8.44 9.81 -3.13
N PHE A 144 7.78 10.17 -4.23
CA PHE A 144 6.66 9.40 -4.76
C PHE A 144 7.09 8.15 -5.54
N LEU A 145 8.25 8.17 -6.18
CA LEU A 145 8.68 7.13 -7.13
C LEU A 145 9.66 6.12 -6.52
N THR A 146 10.22 6.43 -5.39
CA THR A 146 11.13 5.54 -4.68
C THR A 146 10.51 5.06 -3.38
#